data_6f33c0d7d265a4db9a525d903bcdb721
#
_entry.id   6f33c0d7d265a4db9a525d903bcdb721
#
_cell.length_a   1.000
_cell.length_b   1.000
_cell.length_c   1.000
_cell.angle_alpha   90.00
_cell.angle_beta   90.00
_cell.angle_gamma   90.00
#
_symmetry.space_group_name_H-M   'P 1'
#
loop_
_entity.id
_entity.type
_entity.pdbx_description
1 polymer ?
#
loop_
_entity_poly.entity_id
_entity_poly.type
_entity_poly.pdbx_seq_one_letter_code
_entity_poly.pdbx_strand_id
1 'polypeptide(L)'
;TVILFHTMTHFVTQYIMNILERIKKIFPTHNPIQFSKKELENSTRIMKSQTPKYTTDWYVKWIASTFILIAMSVRGLVDYVYYDMLFSMIGLLLWVWVSVIWKDRALIMLNIVGFLLVLRNFLEYLGSV
;
A
#
# COMPACT_ATOMS: atom_id res chain seq x y z
N THR A 1 -33.59 -14.08 10.25
CA THR A 1 -32.28 -14.20 9.57
C THR A 1 -31.88 -12.87 8.90
N VAL A 2 -32.78 -12.21 8.15
CA VAL A 2 -32.49 -10.96 7.42
C VAL A 2 -32.18 -9.79 8.36
N ILE A 3 -32.90 -9.68 9.48
CA ILE A 3 -32.74 -8.62 10.50
C ILE A 3 -31.37 -8.75 11.18
N LEU A 4 -30.92 -9.97 11.49
CA LEU A 4 -29.58 -10.23 12.07
C LEU A 4 -28.47 -9.86 11.11
N PHE A 5 -28.64 -10.12 9.83
CA PHE A 5 -27.66 -9.76 8.80
C PHE A 5 -27.55 -8.24 8.66
N HIS A 6 -28.67 -7.53 8.69
CA HIS A 6 -28.70 -6.07 8.59
C HIS A 6 -28.08 -5.39 9.83
N THR A 7 -28.32 -5.92 11.02
CA THR A 7 -27.69 -5.40 12.24
C THR A 7 -26.19 -5.69 12.29
N MET A 8 -25.74 -6.86 11.85
CA MET A 8 -24.30 -7.16 11.75
C MET A 8 -23.58 -6.27 10.73
N THR A 9 -24.17 -6.06 9.56
CA THR A 9 -23.57 -5.16 8.56
C THR A 9 -23.46 -3.73 9.06
N HIS A 10 -24.49 -3.23 9.75
CA HIS A 10 -24.46 -1.90 10.36
C HIS A 10 -23.38 -1.78 11.45
N PHE A 11 -23.24 -2.79 12.30
CA PHE A 11 -22.23 -2.80 13.37
C PHE A 11 -20.79 -2.85 12.79
N VAL A 12 -20.56 -3.70 11.78
CA VAL A 12 -19.27 -3.79 11.09
C VAL A 12 -18.93 -2.48 10.39
N THR A 13 -19.89 -1.86 9.72
CA THR A 13 -19.69 -0.56 9.06
C THR A 13 -19.31 0.52 10.05
N GLN A 14 -20.02 0.58 11.19
CA GLN A 14 -19.74 1.55 12.25
C GLN A 14 -18.36 1.32 12.87
N TYR A 15 -17.97 0.08 13.08
CA TYR A 15 -16.65 -0.28 13.60
C TYR A 15 -15.53 0.11 12.64
N ILE A 16 -15.70 -0.15 11.34
CA ILE A 16 -14.76 0.26 10.29
C ILE A 16 -14.65 1.79 10.22
N MET A 17 -15.77 2.51 10.30
CA MET A 17 -15.75 3.97 10.29
C MET A 17 -15.00 4.53 11.50
N ASN A 18 -15.18 3.98 12.70
CA ASN A 18 -14.44 4.38 13.89
C ASN A 18 -12.92 4.12 13.77
N ILE A 19 -12.53 2.99 13.17
CA ILE A 19 -11.12 2.70 12.89
C ILE A 19 -10.56 3.70 11.89
N LEU A 20 -11.27 3.98 10.80
CA LEU A 20 -10.86 4.94 9.78
C LEU A 20 -10.68 6.36 10.36
N GLU A 21 -11.59 6.79 11.24
CA GLU A 21 -11.46 8.08 11.94
C GLU A 21 -10.23 8.11 12.88
N ARG A 22 -9.96 7.02 13.59
CA ARG A 22 -8.75 6.91 14.41
C ARG A 22 -7.47 6.93 13.56
N ILE A 23 -7.47 6.23 12.42
CA ILE A 23 -6.36 6.21 11.47
C ILE A 23 -6.13 7.61 10.89
N LYS A 24 -7.19 8.33 10.50
CA LYS A 24 -7.09 9.73 10.03
C LYS A 24 -6.49 10.66 11.09
N LYS A 25 -6.77 10.43 12.37
CA LYS A 25 -6.25 11.24 13.47
C LYS A 25 -4.76 10.95 13.75
N ILE A 26 -4.33 9.69 13.55
CA ILE A 26 -2.93 9.28 13.73
C ILE A 26 -2.08 9.67 12.51
N PHE A 27 -2.66 9.57 11.33
CA PHE A 27 -2.01 9.90 10.05
C PHE A 27 -2.78 11.05 9.40
N PRO A 28 -2.46 12.32 9.68
CA PRO A 28 -3.08 13.43 8.98
C PRO A 28 -2.82 13.25 7.47
N THR A 29 -3.90 13.08 6.73
CA THR A 29 -3.84 12.96 5.27
C THR A 29 -3.28 14.27 4.73
N HIS A 30 -2.05 14.18 4.24
CA HIS A 30 -1.45 15.30 3.55
C HIS A 30 -2.27 15.57 2.27
N ASN A 31 -2.83 16.77 2.15
CA ASN A 31 -3.35 17.20 0.87
C ASN A 31 -2.16 17.21 -0.11
N PRO A 32 -2.26 16.55 -1.28
CA PRO A 32 -1.20 16.62 -2.26
C PRO A 32 -0.92 18.10 -2.51
N ILE A 33 0.27 18.56 -2.15
CA ILE A 33 0.70 19.92 -2.42
C ILE A 33 0.72 20.02 -3.94
N GLN A 34 -0.27 20.69 -4.49
CA GLN A 34 -0.23 21.13 -5.87
C GLN A 34 0.80 22.24 -5.92
N PHE A 35 2.00 21.91 -6.37
CA PHE A 35 3.00 22.91 -6.66
C PHE A 35 2.39 23.93 -7.65
N SER A 36 2.52 25.21 -7.36
CA SER A 36 2.07 26.21 -8.29
C SER A 36 2.83 26.08 -9.61
N LYS A 37 2.22 26.43 -10.74
CA LYS A 37 2.88 26.40 -12.05
C LYS A 37 4.22 27.16 -12.03
N LYS A 38 4.31 28.25 -11.26
CA LYS A 38 5.56 29.03 -11.07
C LYS A 38 6.65 28.26 -10.34
N GLU A 39 6.31 27.45 -9.36
CA GLU A 39 7.29 26.59 -8.66
C GLU A 39 7.76 25.43 -9.54
N LEU A 40 6.90 24.95 -10.43
CA LEU A 40 7.23 23.95 -11.43
C LEU A 40 8.17 24.51 -12.52
N GLU A 41 7.95 25.72 -12.99
CA GLU A 41 8.77 26.38 -14.01
C GLU A 41 10.14 26.83 -13.49
N ASN A 42 10.23 27.27 -12.22
CA ASN A 42 11.48 27.76 -11.62
C ASN A 42 12.35 26.65 -11.02
N SER A 43 11.95 25.39 -11.06
CA SER A 43 12.77 24.34 -10.48
C SER A 43 13.79 23.81 -11.50
N THR A 44 15.04 23.88 -11.12
CA THR A 44 16.21 23.37 -11.86
C THR A 44 16.37 21.85 -11.76
N ARG A 45 15.48 21.12 -11.10
CA ARG A 45 15.56 19.67 -10.95
C ARG A 45 14.98 18.95 -12.15
N ILE A 46 15.77 18.08 -12.78
CA ILE A 46 15.36 17.22 -13.91
C ILE A 46 14.26 16.23 -13.50
N MET A 47 14.29 15.73 -12.27
CA MET A 47 13.25 14.87 -11.71
C MET A 47 12.73 15.44 -10.39
N LYS A 48 11.44 15.74 -10.34
CA LYS A 48 10.77 16.23 -9.14
C LYS A 48 10.08 15.07 -8.44
N SER A 49 10.35 14.92 -7.14
CA SER A 49 9.53 14.05 -6.32
C SER A 49 8.15 14.69 -6.12
N GLN A 50 7.10 13.97 -6.49
CA GLN A 50 5.71 14.43 -6.27
C GLN A 50 5.30 14.37 -4.79
N THR A 51 6.09 13.72 -3.95
CA THR A 51 5.86 13.62 -2.53
C THR A 51 6.75 14.60 -1.78
N PRO A 52 6.20 15.43 -0.87
CA PRO A 52 6.98 16.26 0.03
C PRO A 52 7.94 15.39 0.84
N LYS A 53 9.14 15.88 1.08
CA LYS A 53 10.11 15.18 1.94
C LYS A 53 9.60 15.15 3.38
N TYR A 54 9.92 14.07 4.10
CA TYR A 54 9.60 13.86 5.53
C TYR A 54 8.12 13.71 5.86
N THR A 55 7.27 13.43 4.88
CA THR A 55 5.89 13.03 5.10
C THR A 55 5.79 11.52 5.33
N THR A 56 4.70 11.04 5.93
CA THR A 56 4.50 9.61 6.22
C THR A 56 4.52 8.78 4.95
N ASP A 57 3.88 9.27 3.89
CA ASP A 57 3.88 8.62 2.58
C ASP A 57 5.27 8.56 1.95
N TRP A 58 6.14 9.55 2.20
CA TRP A 58 7.52 9.53 1.77
C TRP A 58 8.31 8.39 2.42
N TYR A 59 8.19 8.21 3.75
CA TYR A 59 8.87 7.12 4.45
C TYR A 59 8.33 5.75 4.05
N VAL A 60 7.01 5.59 4.04
CA VAL A 60 6.38 4.30 3.70
C VAL A 60 6.71 3.88 2.28
N LYS A 61 6.75 4.79 1.34
CA LYS A 61 7.18 4.53 -0.04
C LYS A 61 8.59 3.91 -0.11
N TRP A 62 9.54 4.46 0.64
CA TRP A 62 10.91 3.95 0.67
C TRP A 62 10.98 2.58 1.33
N ILE A 63 10.30 2.39 2.45
CA ILE A 63 10.21 1.10 3.15
C ILE A 63 9.58 0.05 2.24
N ALA A 64 8.44 0.36 1.62
CA ALA A 64 7.74 -0.53 0.70
C ALA A 64 8.64 -0.95 -0.48
N SER A 65 9.33 0.02 -1.08
CA SER A 65 10.27 -0.25 -2.17
C SER A 65 11.44 -1.15 -1.74
N THR A 66 11.95 -0.96 -0.54
CA THR A 66 13.01 -1.80 0.03
C THR A 66 12.55 -3.24 0.19
N PHE A 67 11.34 -3.48 0.71
CA PHE A 67 10.77 -4.83 0.81
C PHE A 67 10.63 -5.50 -0.56
N ILE A 68 10.15 -4.79 -1.56
CA ILE A 68 10.05 -5.32 -2.93
C ILE A 68 11.43 -5.64 -3.51
N LEU A 69 12.43 -4.78 -3.29
CA LEU A 69 13.79 -5.03 -3.77
C LEU A 69 14.42 -6.24 -3.09
N ILE A 70 14.21 -6.43 -1.78
CA ILE A 70 14.66 -7.62 -1.06
C ILE A 70 13.98 -8.87 -1.64
N ALA A 71 12.66 -8.85 -1.83
CA ALA A 71 11.92 -9.93 -2.45
C ALA A 71 12.49 -10.27 -3.84
N MET A 72 12.73 -9.26 -4.67
CA MET A 72 13.30 -9.45 -6.01
C MET A 72 14.72 -10.02 -5.97
N SER A 73 15.53 -9.69 -4.98
CA SER A 73 16.90 -10.17 -4.86
C SER A 73 16.99 -11.66 -4.51
N VAL A 74 16.00 -12.19 -3.78
CA VAL A 74 15.94 -13.64 -3.43
C VAL A 74 15.07 -14.43 -4.40
N ARG A 75 14.40 -13.76 -5.32
CA ARG A 75 13.54 -14.40 -6.34
C ARG A 75 14.36 -15.32 -7.24
N GLY A 76 13.88 -16.53 -7.41
CA GLY A 76 14.57 -17.56 -8.20
C GLY A 76 15.50 -18.47 -7.39
N LEU A 77 15.73 -18.20 -6.11
CA LEU A 77 16.42 -19.11 -5.21
C LEU A 77 15.40 -20.07 -4.58
N VAL A 78 15.53 -21.36 -4.87
CA VAL A 78 14.55 -22.38 -4.46
C VAL A 78 14.38 -22.43 -2.94
N ASP A 79 15.45 -22.27 -2.17
CA ASP A 79 15.45 -22.34 -0.71
C ASP A 79 14.79 -21.08 -0.05
N TYR A 80 14.61 -20.00 -0.81
CA TYR A 80 14.15 -18.71 -0.29
C TYR A 80 12.77 -18.29 -0.82
N VAL A 81 12.04 -19.17 -1.50
CA VAL A 81 10.71 -18.91 -2.08
C VAL A 81 9.73 -18.38 -1.04
N TYR A 82 9.74 -18.93 0.16
CA TYR A 82 8.91 -18.46 1.27
C TYR A 82 9.18 -16.98 1.62
N TYR A 83 10.44 -16.60 1.72
CA TYR A 83 10.84 -15.23 2.04
C TYR A 83 10.51 -14.26 0.90
N ASP A 84 10.70 -14.65 -0.37
CA ASP A 84 10.30 -13.84 -1.53
C ASP A 84 8.80 -13.50 -1.45
N MET A 85 7.95 -14.50 -1.20
CA MET A 85 6.51 -14.28 -1.09
C MET A 85 6.15 -13.39 0.08
N LEU A 86 6.74 -13.60 1.27
CA LEU A 86 6.49 -12.78 2.45
C LEU A 86 6.87 -11.31 2.22
N PHE A 87 8.09 -11.05 1.75
CA PHE A 87 8.56 -9.69 1.51
C PHE A 87 7.76 -9.01 0.40
N SER A 88 7.38 -9.74 -0.65
CA SER A 88 6.50 -9.24 -1.71
C SER A 88 5.12 -8.84 -1.16
N MET A 89 4.51 -9.67 -0.31
CA MET A 89 3.20 -9.35 0.29
C MET A 89 3.25 -8.10 1.16
N ILE A 90 4.27 -7.99 2.03
CA ILE A 90 4.44 -6.82 2.90
C ILE A 90 4.66 -5.56 2.03
N GLY A 91 5.55 -5.62 1.05
CA GLY A 91 5.83 -4.51 0.16
C GLY A 91 4.60 -4.04 -0.62
N LEU A 92 3.81 -4.98 -1.16
CA LEU A 92 2.58 -4.68 -1.90
C LEU A 92 1.51 -4.05 -0.99
N LEU A 93 1.33 -4.54 0.25
CA LEU A 93 0.41 -3.92 1.21
C LEU A 93 0.79 -2.48 1.55
N LEU A 94 2.07 -2.22 1.76
CA LEU A 94 2.57 -0.88 2.01
C LEU A 94 2.35 0.03 0.79
N TRP A 95 2.54 -0.49 -0.43
CA TRP A 95 2.24 0.24 -1.66
C TRP A 95 0.75 0.48 -1.87
N VAL A 96 -0.14 -0.46 -1.50
CA VAL A 96 -1.59 -0.21 -1.48
C VAL A 96 -1.90 0.99 -0.60
N TRP A 97 -1.32 1.03 0.59
CA TRP A 97 -1.54 2.12 1.53
C TRP A 97 -1.09 3.48 0.96
N VAL A 98 0.11 3.55 0.38
CA VAL A 98 0.62 4.76 -0.31
C VAL A 98 -0.30 5.17 -1.45
N SER A 99 -0.75 4.20 -2.27
CA SER A 99 -1.64 4.43 -3.41
C SER A 99 -2.98 5.04 -2.99
N VAL A 100 -3.53 4.60 -1.86
CA VAL A 100 -4.77 5.16 -1.29
C VAL A 100 -4.56 6.61 -0.86
N ILE A 101 -3.43 6.94 -0.23
CA ILE A 101 -3.10 8.33 0.14
C ILE A 101 -3.00 9.22 -1.10
N TRP A 102 -2.38 8.71 -2.15
CA TRP A 102 -2.23 9.44 -3.41
C TRP A 102 -3.52 9.49 -4.24
N LYS A 103 -4.54 8.72 -3.85
CA LYS A 103 -5.81 8.58 -4.58
C LYS A 103 -5.62 8.16 -6.05
N ASP A 104 -4.55 7.44 -6.32
CA ASP A 104 -4.26 6.89 -7.65
C ASP A 104 -4.95 5.55 -7.83
N ARG A 105 -6.07 5.56 -8.56
CA ARG A 105 -6.91 4.37 -8.80
C ARG A 105 -6.17 3.26 -9.55
N ALA A 106 -5.32 3.63 -10.50
CA ALA A 106 -4.56 2.66 -11.28
C ALA A 106 -3.52 1.95 -10.39
N LEU A 107 -2.83 2.71 -9.54
CA LEU A 107 -1.84 2.19 -8.63
C LEU A 107 -2.48 1.31 -7.52
N ILE A 108 -3.66 1.70 -7.02
CA ILE A 108 -4.45 0.90 -6.07
C ILE A 108 -4.79 -0.45 -6.69
N MET A 109 -5.37 -0.44 -7.89
CA MET A 109 -5.77 -1.65 -8.61
C MET A 109 -4.57 -2.57 -8.86
N LEU A 110 -3.46 -2.03 -9.35
CA LEU A 110 -2.23 -2.78 -9.64
C LEU A 110 -1.70 -3.50 -8.38
N ASN A 111 -1.60 -2.78 -7.27
CA ASN A 111 -1.05 -3.33 -6.04
C ASN A 111 -1.99 -4.33 -5.36
N ILE A 112 -3.31 -4.11 -5.41
CA ILE A 112 -4.29 -5.08 -4.87
C ILE A 112 -4.27 -6.37 -5.67
N VAL A 113 -4.32 -6.29 -7.00
CA VAL A 113 -4.25 -7.48 -7.86
C VAL A 113 -2.92 -8.21 -7.68
N GLY A 114 -1.80 -7.47 -7.63
CA GLY A 114 -0.49 -8.03 -7.35
C GLY A 114 -0.45 -8.77 -6.01
N PHE A 115 -1.01 -8.17 -4.95
CA PHE A 115 -1.10 -8.78 -3.64
C PHE A 115 -1.91 -10.09 -3.67
N LEU A 116 -3.08 -10.10 -4.32
CA LEU A 116 -3.93 -11.30 -4.42
C LEU A 116 -3.23 -12.43 -5.17
N LEU A 117 -2.48 -12.13 -6.22
CA LEU A 117 -1.72 -13.13 -6.97
C LEU A 117 -0.59 -13.73 -6.13
N VAL A 118 0.15 -12.90 -5.40
CA VAL A 118 1.22 -13.39 -4.49
C VAL A 118 0.62 -14.19 -3.35
N LEU A 119 -0.51 -13.74 -2.78
CA LEU A 119 -1.23 -14.45 -1.72
C LEU A 119 -1.69 -15.84 -2.20
N ARG A 120 -2.25 -15.93 -3.40
CA ARG A 120 -2.62 -17.22 -4.01
C ARG A 120 -1.41 -18.15 -4.08
N ASN A 121 -0.30 -17.69 -4.65
CA ASN A 121 0.92 -18.49 -4.78
C ASN A 121 1.46 -18.92 -3.40
N PHE A 122 1.37 -18.05 -2.41
CA PHE A 122 1.77 -18.34 -1.04
C PHE A 122 0.92 -19.44 -0.42
N LEU A 123 -0.40 -19.39 -0.61
CA LEU A 123 -1.32 -20.44 -0.13
C LEU A 123 -1.08 -21.79 -0.83
N GLU A 124 -0.83 -21.76 -2.15
CA GLU A 124 -0.45 -22.98 -2.88
C GLU A 124 0.86 -23.57 -2.38
N TYR A 125 1.84 -22.74 -2.09
CA TYR A 125 3.12 -23.17 -1.51
C TYR A 125 2.93 -23.82 -0.14
N LEU A 126 2.15 -23.21 0.76
CA LEU A 126 1.85 -23.79 2.07
C LEU A 126 1.07 -25.11 1.99
N GLY A 127 0.22 -25.27 0.99
CA GLY A 127 -0.53 -26.51 0.77
C GLY A 127 0.30 -27.64 0.13
N SER A 128 1.48 -27.32 -0.40
CA SER A 128 2.39 -28.29 -1.02
C SER A 128 3.50 -28.79 -0.10
N VAL A 129 3.68 -28.17 1.06
CA VAL A 129 4.63 -28.53 2.11
C VAL A 129 3.95 -29.41 3.14
#